data_e8796ce0ee4ee4848a6209d339e5aff3
#
_entry.id   e8796ce0ee4ee4848a6209d339e5aff3
#
_cell.length_a   1.000
_cell.length_b   1.000
_cell.length_c   1.000
_cell.angle_alpha   90.00
_cell.angle_beta   90.00
_cell.angle_gamma   90.00
#
_symmetry.space_group_name_H-M   'P 1'
#
loop_
_entity.id
_entity.type
_entity.pdbx_description
1 polymer ?
#
loop_
_entity_poly.entity_id
_entity_poly.type
_entity_poly.pdbx_seq_one_letter_code
_entity_poly.pdbx_strand_id
1 'polypeptide(L)'
;MLASTLLVTLAAAAGAIASPLELVTRTSPGTGTHNGFFYSFWTDGQGSVNYNNGAAGSYDVSWNNVGNFVAGKGWKPGSARVITYNGTWNGANVNSYLSIYGWTKSPLIEYYVVESYGSYNPSSGATRRGTIQSDGGTYDIYQTQRVNQPSIEGTSTFYQFWSVRQQKRVGGTVTIQNHFDAWTNAGLRLGSHDYQIVATEGYHSSGSARIEVMAS
;
A
#
# COMPACT_ATOMS: atom_id res chain seq x y z
N MET A 1 49.43 -49.87 -46.08
CA MET A 1 48.41 -48.86 -46.37
C MET A 1 47.69 -48.57 -45.04
N LEU A 2 48.04 -47.49 -44.41
CA LEU A 2 47.46 -47.05 -43.15
C LEU A 2 46.43 -45.96 -43.44
N ALA A 3 45.17 -46.21 -43.13
CA ALA A 3 44.08 -45.23 -43.27
C ALA A 3 43.97 -44.45 -41.95
N SER A 4 44.21 -43.13 -41.99
CA SER A 4 44.02 -42.24 -40.87
C SER A 4 42.58 -41.71 -40.87
N THR A 5 41.81 -42.02 -39.86
CA THR A 5 40.46 -41.51 -39.64
C THR A 5 40.54 -40.19 -38.90
N LEU A 6 40.07 -39.08 -39.53
CA LEU A 6 40.02 -37.75 -38.95
C LEU A 6 38.69 -37.61 -38.16
N LEU A 7 38.78 -37.42 -36.86
CA LEU A 7 37.64 -37.19 -36.00
C LEU A 7 37.39 -35.66 -35.91
N VAL A 8 36.26 -35.18 -36.48
CA VAL A 8 35.85 -33.77 -36.38
C VAL A 8 34.92 -33.65 -35.17
N THR A 9 35.41 -32.97 -34.09
CA THR A 9 34.58 -32.62 -32.96
C THR A 9 33.83 -31.30 -33.22
N LEU A 10 32.52 -31.39 -33.30
CA LEU A 10 31.63 -30.21 -33.38
C LEU A 10 31.43 -29.64 -31.97
N ALA A 11 31.99 -28.46 -31.67
CA ALA A 11 31.72 -27.73 -30.44
C ALA A 11 30.41 -26.94 -30.59
N ALA A 12 29.36 -27.33 -29.88
CA ALA A 12 28.12 -26.59 -29.80
C ALA A 12 28.32 -25.39 -28.84
N ALA A 13 28.32 -24.18 -29.41
CA ALA A 13 28.28 -22.95 -28.60
C ALA A 13 26.85 -22.76 -28.03
N ALA A 14 26.68 -23.00 -26.75
CA ALA A 14 25.47 -22.62 -26.00
C ALA A 14 25.43 -21.09 -25.86
N GLY A 15 24.65 -20.43 -26.70
CA GLY A 15 24.38 -19.00 -26.56
C GLY A 15 23.53 -18.75 -25.30
N ALA A 16 24.11 -18.09 -24.30
CA ALA A 16 23.36 -17.58 -23.18
C ALA A 16 22.45 -16.43 -23.66
N ILE A 17 21.14 -16.68 -23.70
CA ILE A 17 20.16 -15.63 -23.94
C ILE A 17 20.04 -14.85 -22.63
N ALA A 18 20.73 -13.71 -22.53
CA ALA A 18 20.51 -12.76 -21.46
C ALA A 18 19.11 -12.14 -21.65
N SER A 19 18.19 -12.43 -20.75
CA SER A 19 16.91 -11.71 -20.71
C SER A 19 17.20 -10.22 -20.49
N PRO A 20 16.55 -9.31 -21.23
CA PRO A 20 16.75 -7.89 -21.00
C PRO A 20 16.36 -7.56 -19.55
N LEU A 21 17.27 -6.97 -18.81
CA LEU A 21 16.96 -6.32 -17.54
C LEU A 21 15.98 -5.18 -17.87
N GLU A 22 14.70 -5.35 -17.52
CA GLU A 22 13.79 -4.21 -17.51
C GLU A 22 14.34 -3.17 -16.52
N LEU A 23 14.73 -2.02 -17.06
CA LEU A 23 15.05 -0.84 -16.25
C LEU A 23 13.77 -0.44 -15.51
N VAL A 24 13.66 -0.79 -14.24
CA VAL A 24 12.57 -0.34 -13.38
C VAL A 24 12.71 1.17 -13.23
N THR A 25 11.91 1.90 -13.97
CA THR A 25 11.89 3.36 -13.92
C THR A 25 11.27 3.80 -12.60
N ARG A 26 12.04 4.53 -11.79
CA ARG A 26 11.55 5.10 -10.52
C ARG A 26 10.33 5.97 -10.79
N THR A 27 9.23 5.71 -10.06
CA THR A 27 8.01 6.52 -10.15
C THR A 27 8.18 7.79 -9.30
N SER A 28 7.97 8.96 -9.91
CA SER A 28 7.96 10.24 -9.18
C SER A 28 6.73 10.37 -8.30
N PRO A 29 6.79 11.17 -7.20
CA PRO A 29 5.60 11.50 -6.42
C PRO A 29 4.46 12.03 -7.30
N GLY A 30 3.24 11.59 -7.02
CA GLY A 30 2.05 11.92 -7.78
C GLY A 30 1.05 10.77 -7.82
N THR A 31 0.06 10.89 -8.69
CA THR A 31 -0.96 9.87 -8.92
C THR A 31 -1.07 9.53 -10.39
N GLY A 32 -1.53 8.32 -10.71
CA GLY A 32 -1.74 7.89 -12.09
C GLY A 32 -2.33 6.51 -12.18
N THR A 33 -2.33 5.96 -13.40
CA THR A 33 -2.74 4.58 -13.67
C THR A 33 -1.56 3.81 -14.26
N HIS A 34 -1.33 2.60 -13.77
CA HIS A 34 -0.29 1.71 -14.27
C HIS A 34 -0.83 0.28 -14.28
N ASN A 35 -0.80 -0.39 -15.44
CA ASN A 35 -1.30 -1.76 -15.64
C ASN A 35 -2.72 -1.98 -15.10
N GLY A 36 -3.64 -1.03 -15.35
CA GLY A 36 -5.04 -1.12 -14.95
C GLY A 36 -5.33 -0.75 -13.49
N PHE A 37 -4.32 -0.47 -12.69
CA PHE A 37 -4.47 -0.03 -11.29
C PHE A 37 -4.15 1.45 -11.15
N PHE A 38 -4.95 2.15 -10.37
CA PHE A 38 -4.61 3.48 -9.88
C PHE A 38 -3.45 3.37 -8.88
N TYR A 39 -2.52 4.33 -8.88
CA TYR A 39 -1.51 4.46 -7.84
C TYR A 39 -1.49 5.87 -7.27
N SER A 40 -1.08 5.98 -6.01
CA SER A 40 -0.76 7.23 -5.34
C SER A 40 0.57 7.08 -4.64
N PHE A 41 1.44 8.05 -4.82
CA PHE A 41 2.70 8.19 -4.10
C PHE A 41 2.86 9.64 -3.65
N TRP A 42 2.77 9.86 -2.35
CA TRP A 42 2.99 11.13 -1.70
C TRP A 42 4.16 11.04 -0.72
N THR A 43 4.92 12.12 -0.59
CA THR A 43 5.99 12.29 0.41
C THR A 43 6.11 13.76 0.77
N ASP A 44 6.53 14.04 2.01
CA ASP A 44 6.88 15.39 2.49
C ASP A 44 8.25 15.87 1.99
N GLY A 45 8.97 15.01 1.26
CA GLY A 45 10.29 15.31 0.68
C GLY A 45 11.47 15.11 1.64
N GLN A 46 11.26 14.75 2.89
CA GLN A 46 12.35 14.49 3.82
C GLN A 46 12.86 13.05 3.68
N GLY A 47 14.17 12.87 3.72
CA GLY A 47 14.83 11.59 3.51
C GLY A 47 14.75 11.11 2.06
N SER A 48 14.63 9.81 1.85
CA SER A 48 14.48 9.26 0.50
C SER A 48 13.44 8.15 0.44
N VAL A 49 12.60 8.17 -0.60
CA VAL A 49 11.64 7.13 -0.92
C VAL A 49 11.83 6.72 -2.37
N ASN A 50 11.97 5.42 -2.60
CA ASN A 50 11.99 4.81 -3.92
C ASN A 50 10.71 3.98 -4.07
N TYR A 51 9.76 4.50 -4.83
CA TYR A 51 8.53 3.80 -5.18
C TYR A 51 8.58 3.38 -6.65
N ASN A 52 8.27 2.12 -6.93
CA ASN A 52 8.22 1.58 -8.28
C ASN A 52 6.90 0.86 -8.49
N ASN A 53 6.23 1.18 -9.58
CA ASN A 53 5.10 0.42 -10.06
C ASN A 53 5.60 -0.88 -10.72
N GLY A 54 5.22 -2.03 -10.17
CA GLY A 54 5.50 -3.35 -10.72
C GLY A 54 4.39 -3.85 -11.67
N ALA A 55 4.50 -5.09 -12.14
CA ALA A 55 3.50 -5.74 -12.99
C ALA A 55 2.14 -5.80 -12.29
N ALA A 56 1.07 -5.72 -13.07
CA ALA A 56 -0.31 -5.75 -12.57
C ALA A 56 -0.52 -4.81 -11.36
N GLY A 57 -1.07 -5.31 -10.26
CA GLY A 57 -1.29 -4.57 -9.02
C GLY A 57 -0.08 -4.51 -8.08
N SER A 58 1.11 -4.97 -8.50
CA SER A 58 2.29 -4.96 -7.63
C SER A 58 2.98 -3.61 -7.58
N TYR A 59 3.61 -3.33 -6.43
CA TYR A 59 4.56 -2.23 -6.25
C TYR A 59 5.66 -2.62 -5.27
N ASP A 60 6.81 -1.98 -5.44
CA ASP A 60 7.93 -2.03 -4.50
C ASP A 60 8.17 -0.64 -3.92
N VAL A 61 8.42 -0.54 -2.64
CA VAL A 61 8.83 0.71 -1.99
C VAL A 61 9.95 0.46 -1.00
N SER A 62 10.96 1.31 -1.03
CA SER A 62 12.00 1.37 0.00
C SER A 62 12.15 2.81 0.46
N TRP A 63 12.33 3.01 1.76
CA TRP A 63 12.48 4.33 2.34
C TRP A 63 13.63 4.37 3.34
N ASN A 64 14.26 5.53 3.45
CA ASN A 64 15.38 5.76 4.35
C ASN A 64 15.32 7.16 4.97
N ASN A 65 15.28 7.19 6.30
CA ASN A 65 15.20 8.40 7.13
C ASN A 65 14.14 9.39 6.63
N VAL A 66 12.97 8.89 6.24
CA VAL A 66 11.87 9.72 5.75
C VAL A 66 11.26 10.56 6.87
N GLY A 67 10.69 11.71 6.52
CA GLY A 67 9.74 12.40 7.39
C GLY A 67 8.40 11.64 7.35
N ASN A 68 7.70 11.74 6.21
CA ASN A 68 6.48 10.97 5.98
C ASN A 68 6.30 10.67 4.48
N PHE A 69 5.80 9.49 4.17
CA PHE A 69 5.30 9.13 2.86
C PHE A 69 4.12 8.16 2.97
N VAL A 70 3.24 8.18 1.97
CA VAL A 70 2.20 7.18 1.73
C VAL A 70 2.24 6.78 0.27
N ALA A 71 2.35 5.49 -0.03
CA ALA A 71 2.42 5.01 -1.40
C ALA A 71 1.73 3.65 -1.56
N GLY A 72 1.07 3.43 -2.69
CA GLY A 72 0.42 2.15 -2.98
C GLY A 72 -0.37 2.13 -4.27
N LYS A 73 -1.02 0.98 -4.51
CA LYS A 73 -1.87 0.71 -5.67
C LYS A 73 -3.28 0.30 -5.28
N GLY A 74 -4.23 0.56 -6.17
CA GLY A 74 -5.63 0.18 -6.01
C GLY A 74 -6.52 0.79 -7.08
N TRP A 75 -7.52 1.58 -6.70
CA TRP A 75 -8.58 2.04 -7.59
C TRP A 75 -8.95 3.51 -7.36
N LYS A 76 -9.37 4.14 -8.43
CA LYS A 76 -10.06 5.42 -8.44
C LYS A 76 -11.28 5.33 -9.38
N PRO A 77 -12.50 5.53 -8.88
CA PRO A 77 -12.84 5.85 -7.49
C PRO A 77 -12.66 4.65 -6.54
N GLY A 78 -12.57 4.97 -5.24
CA GLY A 78 -12.72 3.99 -4.18
C GLY A 78 -14.14 3.46 -4.10
N SER A 79 -14.34 2.30 -3.47
CA SER A 79 -15.69 1.72 -3.28
C SER A 79 -15.69 0.66 -2.17
N ALA A 80 -16.88 0.19 -1.82
CA ALA A 80 -17.11 -0.94 -0.92
C ALA A 80 -16.83 -2.28 -1.63
N ARG A 81 -15.57 -2.57 -1.93
CA ARG A 81 -15.12 -3.77 -2.64
C ARG A 81 -14.48 -4.77 -1.69
N VAL A 82 -14.26 -5.98 -2.18
CA VAL A 82 -13.41 -6.98 -1.54
C VAL A 82 -11.99 -6.82 -2.11
N ILE A 83 -11.00 -6.58 -1.26
CA ILE A 83 -9.61 -6.36 -1.66
C ILE A 83 -8.78 -7.53 -1.17
N THR A 84 -8.17 -8.26 -2.09
CA THR A 84 -7.17 -9.28 -1.77
C THR A 84 -5.78 -8.77 -2.10
N TYR A 85 -4.86 -8.95 -1.19
CA TYR A 85 -3.46 -8.54 -1.37
C TYR A 85 -2.52 -9.52 -0.68
N ASN A 86 -1.27 -9.57 -1.13
CA ASN A 86 -0.18 -10.27 -0.48
C ASN A 86 1.13 -9.49 -0.60
N GLY A 87 2.20 -10.01 -0.02
CA GLY A 87 3.53 -9.45 -0.18
C GLY A 87 4.43 -9.62 1.02
N THR A 88 5.48 -8.81 1.04
CA THR A 88 6.43 -8.68 2.15
C THR A 88 6.44 -7.23 2.63
N TRP A 89 6.51 -7.05 3.95
CA TRP A 89 6.52 -5.74 4.56
C TRP A 89 7.54 -5.73 5.71
N ASN A 90 8.66 -5.06 5.51
CA ASN A 90 9.78 -4.94 6.44
C ASN A 90 9.64 -3.63 7.26
N GLY A 91 8.46 -3.42 7.82
CA GLY A 91 8.10 -2.26 8.63
C GLY A 91 7.74 -2.59 10.08
N ALA A 92 7.83 -3.87 10.48
CA ALA A 92 7.31 -4.34 11.76
C ALA A 92 8.02 -3.77 13.00
N ASN A 93 9.28 -3.35 12.86
CA ASN A 93 10.10 -2.84 13.96
C ASN A 93 10.32 -1.32 13.90
N VAL A 94 9.69 -0.63 12.97
CA VAL A 94 9.84 0.82 12.76
C VAL A 94 8.46 1.48 12.71
N ASN A 95 8.39 2.81 12.75
CA ASN A 95 7.11 3.52 12.63
C ASN A 95 6.67 3.49 11.16
N SER A 96 5.85 2.51 10.83
CA SER A 96 5.36 2.20 9.49
C SER A 96 4.01 1.50 9.56
N TYR A 97 3.18 1.63 8.53
CA TYR A 97 1.84 1.05 8.45
C TYR A 97 1.61 0.35 7.12
N LEU A 98 0.84 -0.74 7.16
CA LEU A 98 0.29 -1.43 5.99
C LEU A 98 -1.23 -1.42 6.11
N SER A 99 -1.92 -0.79 5.17
CA SER A 99 -3.35 -0.54 5.29
C SER A 99 -4.07 -0.46 3.95
N ILE A 100 -5.38 -0.70 3.96
CA ILE A 100 -6.25 -0.16 2.93
C ILE A 100 -6.48 1.30 3.30
N TYR A 101 -6.09 2.19 2.39
CA TYR A 101 -6.05 3.63 2.58
C TYR A 101 -6.86 4.34 1.50
N GLY A 102 -7.59 5.35 1.87
CA GLY A 102 -8.35 6.11 0.90
C GLY A 102 -8.88 7.44 1.43
N TRP A 103 -9.54 8.14 0.52
CA TRP A 103 -10.13 9.45 0.76
C TRP A 103 -11.56 9.53 0.25
N THR A 104 -12.35 10.35 0.92
CA THR A 104 -13.65 10.84 0.42
C THR A 104 -13.68 12.35 0.40
N LYS A 105 -14.64 12.92 -0.36
CA LYS A 105 -14.93 14.36 -0.43
C LYS A 105 -16.36 14.61 -0.02
N SER A 106 -16.62 15.79 0.58
CA SER A 106 -17.97 16.22 0.97
C SER A 106 -18.71 15.19 1.87
N PRO A 107 -18.21 14.85 3.08
CA PRO A 107 -17.08 15.48 3.76
C PRO A 107 -15.72 14.93 3.34
N LEU A 108 -14.69 15.73 3.53
CA LEU A 108 -13.29 15.33 3.36
C LEU A 108 -12.88 14.42 4.52
N ILE A 109 -12.70 13.14 4.23
CA ILE A 109 -12.31 12.11 5.20
C ILE A 109 -11.12 11.34 4.65
N GLU A 110 -10.10 11.17 5.46
CA GLU A 110 -9.02 10.22 5.25
C GLU A 110 -9.35 8.94 6.02
N TYR A 111 -9.28 7.76 5.39
CA TYR A 111 -9.61 6.53 6.09
C TYR A 111 -8.56 5.44 5.92
N TYR A 112 -8.46 4.62 6.97
CA TYR A 112 -7.52 3.52 7.08
C TYR A 112 -8.20 2.26 7.60
N VAL A 113 -8.03 1.13 6.90
CA VAL A 113 -8.16 -0.21 7.48
C VAL A 113 -6.75 -0.74 7.65
N VAL A 114 -6.22 -0.62 8.87
CA VAL A 114 -4.84 -0.97 9.19
C VAL A 114 -4.73 -2.47 9.43
N GLU A 115 -4.02 -3.15 8.57
CA GLU A 115 -3.77 -4.60 8.63
C GLU A 115 -2.53 -4.92 9.48
N SER A 116 -1.52 -4.03 9.41
CA SER A 116 -0.31 -4.12 10.23
C SER A 116 0.27 -2.73 10.52
N TYR A 117 0.95 -2.61 11.65
CA TYR A 117 1.74 -1.44 12.01
C TYR A 117 2.98 -1.88 12.79
N GLY A 118 4.03 -1.06 12.72
CA GLY A 118 5.31 -1.37 13.35
C GLY A 118 5.38 -0.97 14.82
N SER A 119 6.35 -0.15 15.16
CA SER A 119 6.64 0.26 16.55
C SER A 119 5.61 1.23 17.15
N TYR A 120 4.78 1.86 16.33
CA TYR A 120 3.77 2.83 16.77
C TYR A 120 2.39 2.48 16.19
N ASN A 121 1.36 2.45 17.05
CA ASN A 121 -0.02 2.29 16.59
C ASN A 121 -0.54 3.66 16.10
N PRO A 122 -0.91 3.80 14.81
CA PRO A 122 -1.29 5.10 14.26
C PRO A 122 -2.56 5.71 14.89
N SER A 123 -3.39 4.89 15.52
CA SER A 123 -4.58 5.35 16.25
C SER A 123 -4.30 5.78 17.69
N SER A 124 -3.03 5.79 18.15
CA SER A 124 -2.68 6.24 19.49
C SER A 124 -3.15 7.69 19.72
N GLY A 125 -3.86 7.93 20.83
CA GLY A 125 -4.45 9.23 21.14
C GLY A 125 -5.77 9.54 20.40
N ALA A 126 -6.23 8.65 19.50
CA ALA A 126 -7.51 8.80 18.82
C ALA A 126 -8.69 8.42 19.73
N THR A 127 -9.86 8.98 19.43
CA THR A 127 -11.11 8.64 20.15
C THR A 127 -11.61 7.29 19.68
N ARG A 128 -11.68 6.31 20.58
CA ARG A 128 -12.25 4.98 20.29
C ARG A 128 -13.76 5.08 20.05
N ARG A 129 -14.24 4.41 19.00
CA ARG A 129 -15.64 4.42 18.55
C ARG A 129 -16.31 3.05 18.61
N GLY A 130 -15.57 1.97 18.77
CA GLY A 130 -16.11 0.62 18.86
C GLY A 130 -15.14 -0.45 18.37
N THR A 131 -15.70 -1.60 17.99
CA THR A 131 -14.99 -2.73 17.38
C THR A 131 -15.84 -3.36 16.29
N ILE A 132 -15.17 -4.08 15.37
CA ILE A 132 -15.82 -4.90 14.35
C ILE A 132 -15.08 -6.24 14.21
N GLN A 133 -15.84 -7.30 13.93
CA GLN A 133 -15.33 -8.58 13.46
C GLN A 133 -15.43 -8.60 11.93
N SER A 134 -14.31 -8.74 11.24
CA SER A 134 -14.26 -8.82 9.77
C SER A 134 -13.08 -9.66 9.32
N ASP A 135 -13.27 -10.46 8.29
CA ASP A 135 -12.22 -11.21 7.60
C ASP A 135 -11.29 -11.98 8.55
N GLY A 136 -11.91 -12.68 9.52
CA GLY A 136 -11.23 -13.51 10.50
C GLY A 136 -10.42 -12.76 11.55
N GLY A 137 -10.74 -11.49 11.82
CA GLY A 137 -10.07 -10.69 12.86
C GLY A 137 -10.95 -9.65 13.50
N THR A 138 -10.50 -9.15 14.64
CA THR A 138 -11.09 -8.01 15.35
C THR A 138 -10.35 -6.74 14.99
N TYR A 139 -11.11 -5.69 14.70
CA TYR A 139 -10.58 -4.34 14.46
C TYR A 139 -11.18 -3.37 15.49
N ASP A 140 -10.34 -2.55 16.09
CA ASP A 140 -10.78 -1.43 16.89
C ASP A 140 -11.02 -0.20 15.99
N ILE A 141 -12.14 0.50 16.23
CA ILE A 141 -12.56 1.67 15.45
C ILE A 141 -12.20 2.93 16.20
N TYR A 142 -11.57 3.89 15.48
CA TYR A 142 -11.18 5.18 16.05
C TYR A 142 -11.48 6.33 15.11
N GLN A 143 -11.50 7.54 15.68
CA GLN A 143 -11.61 8.80 14.96
C GLN A 143 -10.57 9.79 15.49
N THR A 144 -9.91 10.51 14.57
CA THR A 144 -9.01 11.62 14.88
C THR A 144 -9.39 12.83 14.02
N GLN A 145 -9.25 14.03 14.55
CA GLN A 145 -9.33 15.25 13.75
C GLN A 145 -7.92 15.72 13.39
N ARG A 146 -7.72 16.06 12.13
CA ARG A 146 -6.49 16.68 11.63
C ARG A 146 -6.77 18.14 11.31
N VAL A 147 -5.99 19.06 11.89
CA VAL A 147 -6.17 20.51 11.73
C VAL A 147 -5.01 21.06 10.92
N ASN A 148 -5.32 21.75 9.81
CA ASN A 148 -4.32 22.36 8.93
C ASN A 148 -3.23 21.38 8.49
N GLN A 149 -3.64 20.18 8.01
CA GLN A 149 -2.73 19.14 7.55
C GLN A 149 -2.83 18.93 6.05
N PRO A 150 -1.79 18.39 5.40
CA PRO A 150 -1.84 17.99 4.00
C PRO A 150 -3.00 17.04 3.71
N SER A 151 -3.69 17.27 2.60
CA SER A 151 -4.80 16.44 2.13
C SER A 151 -4.84 16.39 0.60
N ILE A 152 -5.80 15.63 0.05
CA ILE A 152 -6.07 15.63 -1.40
C ILE A 152 -6.69 16.92 -1.92
N GLU A 153 -7.04 17.86 -1.05
CA GLU A 153 -7.58 19.19 -1.36
C GLU A 153 -6.63 20.31 -0.87
N GLY A 154 -5.33 20.01 -0.75
CA GLY A 154 -4.35 20.91 -0.16
C GLY A 154 -4.37 20.88 1.37
N THR A 155 -3.87 21.94 2.03
CA THR A 155 -3.90 22.03 3.49
C THR A 155 -5.33 22.24 3.97
N SER A 156 -5.84 21.32 4.79
CA SER A 156 -7.24 21.28 5.21
C SER A 156 -7.40 20.78 6.63
N THR A 157 -8.59 20.98 7.18
CA THR A 157 -9.03 20.34 8.43
C THR A 157 -10.02 19.25 8.07
N PHE A 158 -9.76 18.01 8.52
CA PHE A 158 -10.55 16.83 8.18
C PHE A 158 -10.53 15.80 9.29
N TYR A 159 -11.38 14.79 9.20
CA TYR A 159 -11.34 13.64 10.10
C TYR A 159 -10.61 12.46 9.45
N GLN A 160 -9.95 11.68 10.31
CA GLN A 160 -9.43 10.36 9.99
C GLN A 160 -10.31 9.30 10.65
N PHE A 161 -10.73 8.30 9.86
CA PHE A 161 -11.44 7.12 10.35
C PHE A 161 -10.51 5.91 10.26
N TRP A 162 -10.45 5.17 11.36
CA TRP A 162 -9.54 4.06 11.52
C TRP A 162 -10.30 2.78 11.85
N SER A 163 -9.91 1.68 11.22
CA SER A 163 -10.14 0.32 11.71
C SER A 163 -8.78 -0.34 11.87
N VAL A 164 -8.37 -0.66 13.09
CA VAL A 164 -7.02 -1.16 13.40
C VAL A 164 -7.12 -2.61 13.84
N ARG A 165 -6.53 -3.52 13.04
CA ARG A 165 -6.54 -4.96 13.29
C ARG A 165 -5.74 -5.30 14.55
N GLN A 166 -6.36 -6.04 15.49
CA GLN A 166 -5.71 -6.46 16.74
C GLN A 166 -4.63 -7.52 16.47
N GLN A 167 -4.93 -8.56 15.67
CA GLN A 167 -3.96 -9.56 15.20
C GLN A 167 -3.39 -9.11 13.85
N LYS A 168 -2.26 -8.44 13.87
CA LYS A 168 -1.57 -7.91 12.68
C LYS A 168 -1.32 -9.01 11.65
N ARG A 169 -1.43 -8.68 10.36
CA ARG A 169 -1.11 -9.59 9.26
C ARG A 169 -0.50 -8.84 8.07
N VAL A 170 0.23 -9.57 7.24
CA VAL A 170 0.69 -9.13 5.93
C VAL A 170 0.10 -10.09 4.90
N GLY A 171 -0.83 -9.58 4.10
CA GLY A 171 -1.62 -10.37 3.15
C GLY A 171 -2.95 -10.89 3.70
N GLY A 172 -3.89 -11.05 2.79
CA GLY A 172 -5.25 -11.54 3.06
C GLY A 172 -6.30 -10.82 2.24
N THR A 173 -7.56 -11.06 2.61
CA THR A 173 -8.73 -10.42 1.99
C THR A 173 -9.37 -9.47 3.00
N VAL A 174 -9.76 -8.29 2.54
CA VAL A 174 -10.46 -7.27 3.33
C VAL A 174 -11.77 -6.92 2.64
N THR A 175 -12.88 -7.16 3.32
CA THR A 175 -14.23 -6.79 2.88
C THR A 175 -14.53 -5.37 3.34
N ILE A 176 -14.27 -4.39 2.48
CA ILE A 176 -14.32 -2.96 2.83
C ILE A 176 -15.73 -2.52 3.25
N GLN A 177 -16.78 -3.10 2.68
CA GLN A 177 -18.16 -2.81 3.08
C GLN A 177 -18.37 -2.96 4.59
N ASN A 178 -17.79 -4.00 5.20
CA ASN A 178 -17.92 -4.24 6.63
C ASN A 178 -17.40 -3.06 7.47
N HIS A 179 -16.29 -2.46 7.04
CA HIS A 179 -15.69 -1.31 7.71
C HIS A 179 -16.52 -0.04 7.50
N PHE A 180 -17.02 0.18 6.28
CA PHE A 180 -17.88 1.33 5.99
C PHE A 180 -19.19 1.28 6.78
N ASP A 181 -19.80 0.11 6.89
CA ASP A 181 -21.00 -0.10 7.70
C ASP A 181 -20.72 0.12 9.19
N ALA A 182 -19.60 -0.41 9.69
CA ALA A 182 -19.20 -0.23 11.08
C ALA A 182 -18.93 1.24 11.43
N TRP A 183 -18.28 1.99 10.54
CA TRP A 183 -18.09 3.44 10.71
C TRP A 183 -19.43 4.18 10.69
N THR A 184 -20.32 3.85 9.75
CA THR A 184 -21.67 4.44 9.70
C THR A 184 -22.47 4.18 10.98
N ASN A 185 -22.44 2.95 11.49
CA ASN A 185 -23.10 2.56 12.74
C ASN A 185 -22.50 3.26 13.96
N ALA A 186 -21.21 3.62 13.90
CA ALA A 186 -20.53 4.43 14.92
C ALA A 186 -20.76 5.95 14.75
N GLY A 187 -21.61 6.39 13.81
CA GLY A 187 -21.89 7.80 13.50
C GLY A 187 -20.79 8.48 12.66
N LEU A 188 -19.87 7.71 12.09
CA LEU A 188 -18.77 8.20 11.25
C LEU A 188 -19.17 8.11 9.77
N ARG A 189 -19.53 9.25 9.18
CA ARG A 189 -20.04 9.30 7.82
C ARG A 189 -18.95 9.61 6.81
N LEU A 190 -18.79 8.75 5.82
CA LEU A 190 -17.95 8.98 4.64
C LEU A 190 -18.66 9.90 3.64
N GLY A 191 -17.88 10.58 2.82
CA GLY A 191 -18.35 11.34 1.66
C GLY A 191 -18.31 10.53 0.37
N SER A 192 -18.24 11.22 -0.76
CA SER A 192 -18.04 10.62 -2.07
C SER A 192 -16.58 10.11 -2.19
N HIS A 193 -16.42 8.83 -2.56
CA HIS A 193 -15.10 8.21 -2.64
C HIS A 193 -14.22 8.85 -3.73
N ASP A 194 -13.00 9.25 -3.36
CA ASP A 194 -11.97 9.68 -4.31
C ASP A 194 -11.13 8.45 -4.74
N TYR A 195 -10.16 8.01 -3.96
CA TYR A 195 -9.40 6.80 -4.28
C TYR A 195 -9.27 5.85 -3.09
N GLN A 196 -8.82 4.64 -3.38
CA GLN A 196 -8.60 3.56 -2.41
C GLN A 196 -7.45 2.68 -2.89
N ILE A 197 -6.45 2.50 -2.04
CA ILE A 197 -5.23 1.74 -2.36
C ILE A 197 -4.84 0.81 -1.21
N VAL A 198 -4.10 -0.24 -1.50
CA VAL A 198 -3.29 -0.93 -0.49
C VAL A 198 -2.01 -0.15 -0.35
N ALA A 199 -1.80 0.49 0.79
CA ALA A 199 -0.73 1.45 1.02
C ALA A 199 0.30 0.95 2.02
N THR A 200 1.56 1.28 1.75
CA THR A 200 2.64 1.34 2.73
C THR A 200 2.86 2.79 3.11
N GLU A 201 2.95 3.04 4.40
CA GLU A 201 3.30 4.34 4.97
C GLU A 201 4.51 4.21 5.88
N GLY A 202 5.39 5.20 5.87
CA GLY A 202 6.50 5.34 6.81
C GLY A 202 6.53 6.74 7.41
N TYR A 203 6.82 6.81 8.71
CA TYR A 203 6.90 8.05 9.47
C TYR A 203 8.15 8.06 10.33
N HIS A 204 9.08 9.01 10.09
CA HIS A 204 10.39 9.10 10.76
C HIS A 204 11.09 7.74 10.89
N SER A 205 11.23 7.04 9.77
CA SER A 205 11.70 5.66 9.76
C SER A 205 12.43 5.27 8.48
N SER A 206 12.95 4.03 8.46
CA SER A 206 13.53 3.38 7.29
C SER A 206 13.00 1.96 7.18
N GLY A 207 12.77 1.47 5.96
CA GLY A 207 12.23 0.13 5.72
C GLY A 207 11.98 -0.17 4.25
N SER A 208 11.24 -1.24 3.98
CA SER A 208 10.86 -1.62 2.62
C SER A 208 9.58 -2.47 2.59
N ALA A 209 8.91 -2.48 1.45
CA ALA A 209 7.79 -3.38 1.20
C ALA A 209 7.72 -3.74 -0.28
N ARG A 210 7.19 -4.93 -0.55
CA ARG A 210 6.73 -5.36 -1.87
C ARG A 210 5.33 -5.91 -1.69
N ILE A 211 4.36 -5.27 -2.29
CA ILE A 211 2.94 -5.61 -2.17
C ILE A 211 2.36 -5.88 -3.55
N GLU A 212 1.50 -6.88 -3.61
CA GLU A 212 0.71 -7.20 -4.78
C GLU A 212 -0.78 -7.11 -4.44
N VAL A 213 -1.49 -6.23 -5.13
CA VAL A 213 -2.94 -6.07 -5.06
C VAL A 213 -3.55 -6.86 -6.19
N MET A 214 -4.46 -7.78 -5.87
CA MET A 214 -5.10 -8.64 -6.86
C MET A 214 -6.28 -7.91 -7.48
N ALA A 215 -6.47 -8.11 -8.80
CA ALA A 215 -7.70 -7.65 -9.47
C ALA A 215 -8.90 -8.38 -8.87
N SER A 216 -9.95 -7.62 -8.53
CA SER A 216 -11.25 -8.14 -8.05
C SER A 216 -12.13 -8.54 -9.24
#